data_dbdeea0067a26e8f70e3ed3cb75bbdba
#
_entry.id   dbdeea0067a26e8f70e3ed3cb75bbdba
#
_cell.length_a   1.000
_cell.length_b   1.000
_cell.length_c   1.000
_cell.angle_alpha   90.00
_cell.angle_beta   90.00
_cell.angle_gamma   90.00
#
_symmetry.space_group_name_H-M   'P 1'
#
loop_
_entity.id
_entity.type
_entity.pdbx_description
1 polymer ?
#
loop_
_entity_poly.entity_id
_entity_poly.type
_entity_poly.pdbx_seq_one_letter_code
_entity_poly.pdbx_strand_id
1 'polypeptide(L)'
;MRTHAWIVSVVIATLFVACSPVSVQQAEMTVRTADSLRAAGQYYNDSAALAEAVSALRPLRCFRRNSYAHACYHYGRLLIDSNHPLPAVEQLLQAEHYAPRDYSLLGRVYSNLANVCLEAEQYEEARSYHSLSSERFLQAGDSLSFYYELMFKVLDEGLMGQYDSAITSLQQIRKLNPNQSIRAFSYEIQSFISVSNGRYQEALMFIDSAAIYGISRPKDWTNKATSYHYLGQKDSALFYAKKVASAESGLQNLYSAYYILTNDNPLLEQDSLLSHVAYRADVGEALKQYKSSCLQAYEHMVSVRQNLKIRRLYQSLFSLLLSGILLIVLYYFVQKSRHKRKRYQQLEDTCRTLCTYSNLEHEIHWNDYQTMCDFIDLKFDHIITKLQTITTLKELDVRLCVLVLIGLPSKAIAEMMHYSPKSIGRIKENVANKLGIHGSQLRGYMLQIMGF
;
A
#
# COMPACT_ATOMS: atom_id res chain seq x y z
N MET A 1 3.33 11.85 31.22
CA MET A 1 4.53 11.38 30.48
C MET A 1 5.11 10.04 30.97
N ARG A 2 5.13 9.71 32.26
CA ARG A 2 5.69 8.43 32.79
C ARG A 2 4.89 7.17 32.38
N THR A 3 3.56 7.25 32.26
CA THR A 3 2.69 6.12 31.87
C THR A 3 2.86 5.68 30.41
N HIS A 4 3.09 6.62 29.49
CA HIS A 4 3.33 6.28 28.07
C HIS A 4 4.71 5.64 27.84
N ALA A 5 5.72 6.05 28.59
CA ALA A 5 7.05 5.43 28.52
C ALA A 5 7.01 3.97 29.00
N TRP A 6 6.22 3.66 30.04
CA TRP A 6 6.07 2.29 30.54
C TRP A 6 5.34 1.38 29.54
N ILE A 7 4.26 1.86 28.91
CA ILE A 7 3.53 1.12 27.86
C ILE A 7 4.45 0.84 26.65
N VAL A 8 5.21 1.84 26.21
CA VAL A 8 6.19 1.66 25.11
C VAL A 8 7.28 0.65 25.50
N SER A 9 7.79 0.69 26.74
CA SER A 9 8.79 -0.26 27.22
C SER A 9 8.25 -1.68 27.34
N VAL A 10 7.00 -1.86 27.78
CA VAL A 10 6.34 -3.17 27.86
C VAL A 10 6.06 -3.72 26.44
N VAL A 11 5.62 -2.88 25.50
CA VAL A 11 5.41 -3.29 24.09
C VAL A 11 6.74 -3.66 23.44
N ILE A 12 7.82 -2.91 23.69
CA ILE A 12 9.16 -3.24 23.21
C ILE A 12 9.66 -4.55 23.86
N ALA A 13 9.51 -4.72 25.16
CA ALA A 13 9.92 -5.94 25.86
C ALA A 13 9.14 -7.18 25.41
N THR A 14 7.81 -7.06 25.19
CA THR A 14 7.00 -8.16 24.65
C THR A 14 7.34 -8.50 23.19
N LEU A 15 7.73 -7.52 22.38
CA LEU A 15 8.26 -7.75 21.04
C LEU A 15 9.63 -8.46 21.08
N PHE A 16 10.50 -8.14 22.04
CA PHE A 16 11.79 -8.80 22.21
C PHE A 16 11.69 -10.22 22.76
N VAL A 17 10.72 -10.51 23.63
CA VAL A 17 10.49 -11.86 24.19
C VAL A 17 9.82 -12.78 23.18
N ALA A 18 9.00 -12.26 22.26
CA ALA A 18 8.34 -13.03 21.22
C ALA A 18 9.25 -13.44 20.04
N CYS A 19 10.44 -12.86 19.93
CA CYS A 19 11.40 -13.14 18.86
C CYS A 19 12.74 -13.50 19.47
N SER A 20 13.00 -14.80 19.67
CA SER A 20 14.38 -15.23 19.97
C SER A 20 15.28 -14.87 18.77
N PRO A 21 16.42 -14.21 18.95
CA PRO A 21 17.34 -13.86 17.87
C PRO A 21 17.74 -15.06 17.01
N VAL A 22 17.80 -16.25 17.61
CA VAL A 22 18.13 -17.51 16.96
C VAL A 22 17.05 -17.94 15.97
N SER A 23 15.76 -17.83 16.33
CA SER A 23 14.65 -18.21 15.42
C SER A 23 14.54 -17.28 14.20
N VAL A 24 14.83 -15.99 14.35
CA VAL A 24 14.84 -15.01 13.26
C VAL A 24 16.01 -15.28 12.30
N GLN A 25 17.19 -15.55 12.84
CA GLN A 25 18.37 -15.88 12.03
C GLN A 25 18.16 -17.19 11.25
N GLN A 26 17.59 -18.21 11.90
CA GLN A 26 17.23 -19.48 11.25
C GLN A 26 16.21 -19.24 10.14
N ALA A 27 15.18 -18.45 10.38
CA ALA A 27 14.17 -18.09 9.38
C ALA A 27 14.77 -17.40 8.15
N GLU A 28 15.66 -16.42 8.36
CA GLU A 28 16.37 -15.77 7.25
C GLU A 28 17.26 -16.72 6.47
N MET A 29 17.89 -17.66 7.15
CA MET A 29 18.70 -18.69 6.50
C MET A 29 17.84 -19.64 5.64
N THR A 30 16.69 -20.09 6.14
CA THR A 30 15.70 -20.88 5.38
C THR A 30 15.27 -20.13 4.10
N VAL A 31 14.93 -18.84 4.22
CA VAL A 31 14.54 -18.01 3.06
C VAL A 31 15.67 -17.90 2.02
N ARG A 32 16.89 -17.60 2.46
CA ARG A 32 18.06 -17.50 1.57
C ARG A 32 18.34 -18.82 0.85
N THR A 33 18.21 -19.96 1.57
CA THR A 33 18.35 -21.30 0.97
C THR A 33 17.28 -21.54 -0.07
N ALA A 34 16.03 -21.20 0.22
CA ALA A 34 14.91 -21.33 -0.72
C ALA A 34 15.10 -20.47 -1.98
N ASP A 35 15.56 -19.21 -1.82
CA ASP A 35 15.89 -18.32 -2.93
C ASP A 35 17.05 -18.85 -3.77
N SER A 36 18.10 -19.39 -3.13
CA SER A 36 19.26 -19.97 -3.81
C SER A 36 18.91 -21.22 -4.61
N LEU A 37 18.14 -22.14 -4.03
CA LEU A 37 17.65 -23.33 -4.73
C LEU A 37 16.80 -22.95 -5.94
N ARG A 38 15.90 -21.97 -5.76
CA ARG A 38 15.11 -21.48 -6.87
C ARG A 38 15.96 -20.89 -8.00
N ALA A 39 16.98 -20.10 -7.68
CA ALA A 39 17.92 -19.57 -8.68
C ALA A 39 18.63 -20.69 -9.45
N ALA A 40 18.82 -21.84 -8.82
CA ALA A 40 19.35 -23.07 -9.44
C ALA A 40 18.29 -23.91 -10.17
N GLY A 41 17.04 -23.43 -10.30
CA GLY A 41 15.94 -24.17 -10.92
C GLY A 41 15.36 -25.29 -10.05
N GLN A 42 15.69 -25.29 -8.76
CA GLN A 42 15.19 -26.26 -7.77
C GLN A 42 14.22 -25.60 -6.80
N TYR A 43 13.50 -26.39 -6.01
CA TYR A 43 12.54 -25.89 -5.05
C TYR A 43 12.83 -26.40 -3.64
N TYR A 44 12.63 -25.52 -2.67
CA TYR A 44 12.69 -25.86 -1.27
C TYR A 44 11.36 -26.49 -0.84
N ASN A 45 11.40 -27.74 -0.34
CA ASN A 45 10.19 -28.55 -0.12
C ASN A 45 9.89 -28.83 1.37
N ASP A 46 10.64 -28.24 2.31
CA ASP A 46 10.37 -28.39 3.74
C ASP A 46 9.27 -27.41 4.18
N SER A 47 8.04 -27.93 4.25
CA SER A 47 6.85 -27.16 4.64
C SER A 47 6.92 -26.65 6.08
N ALA A 48 7.47 -27.47 7.01
CA ALA A 48 7.58 -27.08 8.42
C ALA A 48 8.56 -25.92 8.59
N ALA A 49 9.75 -26.01 7.98
CA ALA A 49 10.74 -24.95 8.05
C ALA A 49 10.25 -23.63 7.43
N LEU A 50 9.47 -23.68 6.33
CA LEU A 50 8.87 -22.50 5.73
C LEU A 50 7.76 -21.89 6.60
N ALA A 51 6.91 -22.71 7.21
CA ALA A 51 5.87 -22.27 8.15
C ALA A 51 6.48 -21.60 9.39
N GLU A 52 7.54 -22.19 9.95
CA GLU A 52 8.30 -21.60 11.06
C GLU A 52 8.97 -20.28 10.66
N ALA A 53 9.55 -20.18 9.45
CA ALA A 53 10.14 -18.95 8.94
C ALA A 53 9.10 -17.82 8.80
N VAL A 54 7.92 -18.11 8.27
CA VAL A 54 6.79 -17.16 8.20
C VAL A 54 6.38 -16.71 9.59
N SER A 55 6.24 -17.65 10.54
CA SER A 55 5.85 -17.38 11.93
C SER A 55 6.86 -16.48 12.65
N ALA A 56 8.16 -16.81 12.55
CA ALA A 56 9.26 -16.06 13.19
C ALA A 56 9.41 -14.63 12.61
N LEU A 57 9.22 -14.46 11.30
CA LEU A 57 9.34 -13.16 10.64
C LEU A 57 8.08 -12.30 10.75
N ARG A 58 6.90 -12.88 11.01
CA ARG A 58 5.62 -12.18 11.08
C ARG A 58 5.58 -10.98 12.04
N PRO A 59 6.10 -11.04 13.28
CA PRO A 59 6.17 -9.88 14.17
C PRO A 59 7.06 -8.76 13.63
N LEU A 60 8.08 -9.12 12.85
CA LEU A 60 9.07 -8.22 12.28
C LEU A 60 8.75 -7.77 10.85
N ARG A 61 7.57 -8.10 10.32
CA ARG A 61 7.18 -7.86 8.91
C ARG A 61 7.31 -6.42 8.45
N CYS A 62 7.24 -5.43 9.36
CA CYS A 62 7.43 -4.01 9.03
C CYS A 62 8.91 -3.64 8.88
N PHE A 63 9.80 -4.33 9.59
CA PHE A 63 11.25 -4.08 9.61
C PHE A 63 12.02 -5.01 8.67
N ARG A 64 11.57 -6.26 8.51
CA ARG A 64 12.16 -7.32 7.66
C ARG A 64 11.23 -7.65 6.50
N ARG A 65 10.74 -6.62 5.81
CA ARG A 65 9.67 -6.72 4.80
C ARG A 65 10.01 -7.74 3.71
N ASN A 66 11.19 -7.65 3.12
CA ASN A 66 11.59 -8.53 2.03
C ASN A 66 11.71 -9.98 2.49
N SER A 67 12.42 -10.24 3.58
CA SER A 67 12.56 -11.62 4.11
C SER A 67 11.21 -12.25 4.43
N TYR A 68 10.29 -11.47 5.02
CA TYR A 68 8.92 -11.94 5.29
C TYR A 68 8.14 -12.22 4.00
N ALA A 69 8.23 -11.34 3.00
CA ALA A 69 7.55 -11.52 1.73
C ALA A 69 8.06 -12.76 0.97
N HIS A 70 9.37 -12.99 0.93
CA HIS A 70 9.97 -14.17 0.34
C HIS A 70 9.57 -15.46 1.09
N ALA A 71 9.56 -15.45 2.43
CA ALA A 71 9.07 -16.56 3.23
C ALA A 71 7.61 -16.92 2.87
N CYS A 72 6.73 -15.92 2.84
CA CYS A 72 5.33 -16.09 2.46
C CYS A 72 5.19 -16.63 1.02
N TYR A 73 5.98 -16.13 0.07
CA TYR A 73 5.96 -16.61 -1.31
C TYR A 73 6.37 -18.10 -1.39
N HIS A 74 7.50 -18.49 -0.80
CA HIS A 74 7.97 -19.88 -0.85
C HIS A 74 6.99 -20.84 -0.17
N TYR A 75 6.43 -20.42 0.97
CA TYR A 75 5.42 -21.23 1.67
C TYR A 75 4.11 -21.31 0.88
N GLY A 76 3.63 -20.18 0.34
CA GLY A 76 2.42 -20.14 -0.49
C GLY A 76 2.55 -21.02 -1.74
N ARG A 77 3.69 -20.97 -2.44
CA ARG A 77 3.96 -21.86 -3.57
C ARG A 77 3.91 -23.33 -3.17
N LEU A 78 4.59 -23.70 -2.08
CA LEU A 78 4.61 -25.09 -1.61
C LEU A 78 3.21 -25.58 -1.21
N LEU A 79 2.38 -24.72 -0.65
CA LEU A 79 0.98 -25.03 -0.34
C LEU A 79 0.15 -25.29 -1.61
N ILE A 80 0.40 -24.59 -2.72
CA ILE A 80 -0.23 -24.91 -4.02
C ILE A 80 0.19 -26.30 -4.48
N ASP A 81 1.49 -26.57 -4.48
CA ASP A 81 2.03 -27.88 -4.90
C ASP A 81 1.49 -29.04 -4.03
N SER A 82 1.12 -28.75 -2.79
CA SER A 82 0.52 -29.68 -1.84
C SER A 82 -1.02 -29.71 -1.88
N ASN A 83 -1.66 -29.11 -2.87
CA ASN A 83 -3.11 -29.02 -3.05
C ASN A 83 -3.87 -28.28 -1.92
N HIS A 84 -3.24 -27.24 -1.32
CA HIS A 84 -3.84 -26.38 -0.30
C HIS A 84 -3.96 -24.94 -0.80
N PRO A 85 -4.82 -24.65 -1.79
CA PRO A 85 -4.87 -23.34 -2.45
C PRO A 85 -5.37 -22.20 -1.55
N LEU A 86 -6.29 -22.43 -0.62
CA LEU A 86 -6.81 -21.38 0.25
C LEU A 86 -5.73 -20.78 1.16
N PRO A 87 -5.01 -21.53 2.01
CA PRO A 87 -3.90 -20.97 2.78
C PRO A 87 -2.76 -20.47 1.89
N ALA A 88 -2.56 -21.02 0.69
CA ALA A 88 -1.58 -20.56 -0.27
C ALA A 88 -1.87 -19.11 -0.70
N VAL A 89 -3.12 -18.82 -1.08
CA VAL A 89 -3.55 -17.48 -1.49
C VAL A 89 -3.33 -16.48 -0.36
N GLU A 90 -3.62 -16.83 0.89
CA GLU A 90 -3.34 -15.94 2.03
C GLU A 90 -1.85 -15.57 2.11
N GLN A 91 -0.95 -16.53 1.96
CA GLN A 91 0.50 -16.27 1.98
C GLN A 91 0.94 -15.43 0.77
N LEU A 92 0.44 -15.73 -0.43
CA LEU A 92 0.77 -14.96 -1.64
C LEU A 92 0.30 -13.51 -1.56
N LEU A 93 -0.89 -13.25 -0.99
CA LEU A 93 -1.35 -11.88 -0.74
C LEU A 93 -0.50 -11.13 0.30
N GLN A 94 0.04 -11.84 1.31
CA GLN A 94 1.02 -11.26 2.23
C GLN A 94 2.33 -10.93 1.50
N ALA A 95 2.84 -11.82 0.65
CA ALA A 95 4.03 -11.58 -0.13
C ALA A 95 3.88 -10.35 -1.04
N GLU A 96 2.76 -10.22 -1.74
CA GLU A 96 2.42 -9.05 -2.56
C GLU A 96 2.46 -7.75 -1.73
N HIS A 97 1.83 -7.77 -0.56
CA HIS A 97 1.70 -6.58 0.30
C HIS A 97 3.05 -6.08 0.83
N TYR A 98 3.95 -7.00 1.18
CA TYR A 98 5.21 -6.64 1.83
C TYR A 98 6.39 -6.44 0.88
N ALA A 99 6.29 -6.79 -0.40
CA ALA A 99 7.35 -6.59 -1.41
C ALA A 99 6.92 -5.74 -2.62
N PRO A 100 6.38 -4.52 -2.45
CA PRO A 100 5.78 -3.74 -3.55
C PRO A 100 6.79 -3.28 -4.62
N ARG A 101 8.10 -3.40 -4.38
CA ARG A 101 9.18 -2.99 -5.28
C ARG A 101 10.05 -4.16 -5.76
N ASP A 102 9.80 -5.36 -5.29
CA ASP A 102 10.47 -6.56 -5.79
C ASP A 102 9.68 -7.11 -6.98
N TYR A 103 9.98 -6.60 -8.15
CA TYR A 103 9.25 -6.95 -9.37
C TYR A 103 9.39 -8.43 -9.73
N SER A 104 10.55 -9.06 -9.48
CA SER A 104 10.77 -10.48 -9.72
C SER A 104 9.89 -11.34 -8.78
N LEU A 105 9.82 -10.98 -7.50
CA LEU A 105 8.93 -11.66 -6.56
C LEU A 105 7.46 -11.44 -6.91
N LEU A 106 7.05 -10.21 -7.24
CA LEU A 106 5.68 -9.89 -7.64
C LEU A 106 5.25 -10.65 -8.89
N GLY A 107 6.12 -10.76 -9.90
CA GLY A 107 5.87 -11.58 -11.08
C GLY A 107 5.50 -13.01 -10.68
N ARG A 108 6.32 -13.62 -9.83
CA ARG A 108 6.09 -15.00 -9.34
C ARG A 108 4.81 -15.12 -8.51
N VAL A 109 4.50 -14.13 -7.66
CA VAL A 109 3.26 -14.12 -6.87
C VAL A 109 2.05 -14.08 -7.80
N TYR A 110 2.04 -13.19 -8.79
CA TYR A 110 0.92 -13.10 -9.74
C TYR A 110 0.79 -14.34 -10.60
N SER A 111 1.88 -14.97 -11.04
CA SER A 111 1.87 -16.26 -11.74
C SER A 111 1.17 -17.36 -10.90
N ASN A 112 1.48 -17.47 -9.61
CA ASN A 112 0.84 -18.43 -8.74
C ASN A 112 -0.64 -18.12 -8.47
N LEU A 113 -1.01 -16.85 -8.33
CA LEU A 113 -2.42 -16.45 -8.21
C LEU A 113 -3.20 -16.71 -9.49
N ALA A 114 -2.57 -16.54 -10.68
CA ALA A 114 -3.14 -16.89 -11.96
C ALA A 114 -3.43 -18.39 -12.06
N ASN A 115 -2.50 -19.23 -11.62
CA ASN A 115 -2.71 -20.68 -11.59
C ASN A 115 -3.90 -21.08 -10.71
N VAL A 116 -4.10 -20.44 -9.55
CA VAL A 116 -5.29 -20.70 -8.71
C VAL A 116 -6.57 -20.31 -9.44
N CYS A 117 -6.57 -19.16 -10.15
CA CYS A 117 -7.72 -18.75 -10.96
C CYS A 117 -7.99 -19.72 -12.13
N LEU A 118 -6.93 -20.19 -12.80
CA LEU A 118 -7.00 -21.16 -13.89
C LEU A 118 -7.64 -22.48 -13.42
N GLU A 119 -7.18 -23.01 -12.28
CA GLU A 119 -7.74 -24.24 -11.70
C GLU A 119 -9.17 -24.07 -11.16
N ALA A 120 -9.53 -22.84 -10.80
CA ALA A 120 -10.92 -22.44 -10.47
C ALA A 120 -11.78 -22.18 -11.70
N GLU A 121 -11.24 -22.37 -12.91
CA GLU A 121 -11.89 -22.11 -14.22
C GLU A 121 -12.29 -20.64 -14.42
N GLN A 122 -11.60 -19.71 -13.72
CA GLN A 122 -11.79 -18.25 -13.83
C GLN A 122 -10.76 -17.66 -14.81
N TYR A 123 -10.96 -17.94 -16.10
CA TYR A 123 -9.97 -17.68 -17.16
C TYR A 123 -9.70 -16.19 -17.40
N GLU A 124 -10.72 -15.33 -17.27
CA GLU A 124 -10.55 -13.87 -17.38
C GLU A 124 -9.62 -13.32 -16.30
N GLU A 125 -9.80 -13.75 -15.06
CA GLU A 125 -8.98 -13.38 -13.93
C GLU A 125 -7.56 -13.97 -14.05
N ALA A 126 -7.46 -15.23 -14.48
CA ALA A 126 -6.18 -15.88 -14.75
C ALA A 126 -5.37 -15.07 -15.78
N ARG A 127 -5.99 -14.71 -16.91
CA ARG A 127 -5.42 -13.85 -17.95
C ARG A 127 -4.95 -12.50 -17.40
N SER A 128 -5.75 -11.89 -16.53
CA SER A 128 -5.42 -10.61 -15.90
C SER A 128 -4.16 -10.73 -15.02
N TYR A 129 -4.07 -11.80 -14.20
CA TYR A 129 -2.90 -12.04 -13.38
C TYR A 129 -1.66 -12.44 -14.18
N HIS A 130 -1.78 -13.25 -15.24
CA HIS A 130 -0.65 -13.54 -16.16
C HIS A 130 -0.16 -12.27 -16.86
N SER A 131 -1.07 -11.34 -17.20
CA SER A 131 -0.69 -10.03 -17.74
C SER A 131 0.09 -9.20 -16.73
N LEU A 132 -0.35 -9.14 -15.46
CA LEU A 132 0.38 -8.47 -14.39
C LEU A 132 1.73 -9.14 -14.12
N SER A 133 1.79 -10.47 -14.11
CA SER A 133 3.02 -11.25 -13.92
C SER A 133 4.04 -10.91 -15.01
N SER A 134 3.63 -10.97 -16.29
CA SER A 134 4.52 -10.66 -17.42
C SER A 134 5.05 -9.24 -17.34
N GLU A 135 4.21 -8.25 -17.00
CA GLU A 135 4.64 -6.86 -16.80
C GLU A 135 5.70 -6.74 -15.68
N ARG A 136 5.53 -7.45 -14.57
CA ARG A 136 6.50 -7.44 -13.47
C ARG A 136 7.83 -8.09 -13.84
N PHE A 137 7.81 -9.22 -14.56
CA PHE A 137 9.04 -9.83 -15.05
C PHE A 137 9.76 -8.94 -16.06
N LEU A 138 9.04 -8.24 -16.93
CA LEU A 138 9.63 -7.25 -17.82
C LEU A 138 10.31 -6.12 -17.04
N GLN A 139 9.66 -5.58 -16.00
CA GLN A 139 10.24 -4.56 -15.11
C GLN A 139 11.45 -5.08 -14.33
N ALA A 140 11.49 -6.38 -14.04
CA ALA A 140 12.63 -7.04 -13.39
C ALA A 140 13.79 -7.35 -14.35
N GLY A 141 13.61 -7.16 -15.66
CA GLY A 141 14.60 -7.54 -16.67
C GLY A 141 14.65 -9.06 -16.95
N ASP A 142 13.70 -9.84 -16.43
CA ASP A 142 13.60 -11.29 -16.64
C ASP A 142 12.78 -11.60 -17.92
N SER A 143 13.49 -11.52 -19.05
CA SER A 143 12.86 -11.75 -20.36
C SER A 143 12.36 -13.19 -20.54
N LEU A 144 12.99 -14.17 -19.90
CA LEU A 144 12.57 -15.56 -20.02
C LEU A 144 11.22 -15.79 -19.36
N SER A 145 11.09 -15.40 -18.09
CA SER A 145 9.81 -15.47 -17.35
C SER A 145 8.73 -14.62 -18.00
N PHE A 146 9.08 -13.43 -18.52
CA PHE A 146 8.15 -12.60 -19.27
C PHE A 146 7.48 -13.36 -20.43
N TYR A 147 8.26 -14.08 -21.26
CA TYR A 147 7.70 -14.83 -22.38
C TYR A 147 6.85 -16.05 -21.91
N TYR A 148 7.25 -16.72 -20.84
CA TYR A 148 6.43 -17.80 -20.27
C TYR A 148 5.05 -17.27 -19.82
N GLU A 149 5.01 -16.17 -19.09
CA GLU A 149 3.74 -15.58 -18.63
C GLU A 149 2.88 -15.06 -19.80
N LEU A 150 3.51 -14.50 -20.81
CA LEU A 150 2.80 -14.10 -22.04
C LEU A 150 2.15 -15.30 -22.74
N MET A 151 2.81 -16.46 -22.76
CA MET A 151 2.22 -17.69 -23.32
C MET A 151 1.12 -18.27 -22.44
N PHE A 152 1.22 -18.18 -21.11
CA PHE A 152 0.12 -18.57 -20.22
C PHE A 152 -1.11 -17.64 -20.41
N LYS A 153 -0.90 -16.33 -20.57
CA LYS A 153 -2.00 -15.42 -20.93
C LYS A 153 -2.69 -15.86 -22.23
N VAL A 154 -1.92 -16.28 -23.24
CA VAL A 154 -2.47 -16.79 -24.49
C VAL A 154 -3.17 -18.13 -24.29
N LEU A 155 -2.70 -18.98 -23.38
CA LEU A 155 -3.42 -20.20 -22.98
C LEU A 155 -4.82 -19.87 -22.43
N ASP A 156 -4.92 -18.89 -21.53
CA ASP A 156 -6.21 -18.48 -20.98
C ASP A 156 -7.16 -18.00 -22.08
N GLU A 157 -6.68 -17.21 -23.05
CA GLU A 157 -7.44 -16.76 -24.23
C GLU A 157 -7.94 -17.96 -25.07
N GLY A 158 -7.08 -18.97 -25.26
CA GLY A 158 -7.44 -20.19 -25.95
C GLY A 158 -8.51 -21.03 -25.21
N LEU A 159 -8.44 -21.09 -23.88
CA LEU A 159 -9.44 -21.77 -23.03
C LEU A 159 -10.79 -21.03 -23.01
N MET A 160 -10.80 -19.72 -23.22
CA MET A 160 -12.02 -18.93 -23.44
C MET A 160 -12.60 -19.08 -24.86
N GLY A 161 -12.09 -20.00 -25.67
CA GLY A 161 -12.57 -20.27 -27.03
C GLY A 161 -12.01 -19.34 -28.11
N GLN A 162 -11.04 -18.49 -27.82
CA GLN A 162 -10.39 -17.59 -28.79
C GLN A 162 -9.24 -18.33 -29.53
N TYR A 163 -9.54 -19.50 -30.08
CA TYR A 163 -8.55 -20.42 -30.66
C TYR A 163 -7.61 -19.76 -31.67
N ASP A 164 -8.18 -19.19 -32.75
CA ASP A 164 -7.38 -18.71 -33.87
C ASP A 164 -6.48 -17.52 -33.50
N SER A 165 -6.98 -16.65 -32.62
CA SER A 165 -6.22 -15.53 -32.04
C SER A 165 -5.05 -16.05 -31.18
N ALA A 166 -5.29 -17.02 -30.31
CA ALA A 166 -4.28 -17.64 -29.46
C ALA A 166 -3.19 -18.29 -30.28
N ILE A 167 -3.55 -19.09 -31.30
CA ILE A 167 -2.58 -19.72 -32.19
C ILE A 167 -1.71 -18.69 -32.94
N THR A 168 -2.32 -17.63 -33.45
CA THR A 168 -1.61 -16.53 -34.12
C THR A 168 -0.61 -15.84 -33.18
N SER A 169 -1.03 -15.57 -31.93
CA SER A 169 -0.17 -14.96 -30.90
C SER A 169 1.04 -15.85 -30.57
N LEU A 170 0.86 -17.15 -30.41
CA LEU A 170 1.96 -18.11 -30.18
C LEU A 170 2.92 -18.17 -31.38
N GLN A 171 2.43 -18.09 -32.62
CA GLN A 171 3.27 -18.01 -33.82
C GLN A 171 4.11 -16.74 -33.84
N GLN A 172 3.55 -15.59 -33.43
CA GLN A 172 4.29 -14.33 -33.33
C GLN A 172 5.38 -14.40 -32.26
N ILE A 173 5.07 -14.95 -31.07
CA ILE A 173 6.07 -15.15 -29.99
C ILE A 173 7.24 -15.98 -30.51
N ARG A 174 6.99 -17.08 -31.24
CA ARG A 174 8.06 -17.91 -31.83
C ARG A 174 8.90 -17.18 -32.86
N LYS A 175 8.32 -16.29 -33.65
CA LYS A 175 9.07 -15.47 -34.63
C LYS A 175 9.98 -14.44 -33.95
N LEU A 176 9.50 -13.84 -32.87
CA LEU A 176 10.21 -12.78 -32.15
C LEU A 176 11.31 -13.34 -31.24
N ASN A 177 11.21 -14.59 -30.80
CA ASN A 177 12.14 -15.17 -29.86
C ASN A 177 12.81 -16.44 -30.42
N PRO A 178 14.13 -16.43 -30.65
CA PRO A 178 14.88 -17.59 -31.16
C PRO A 178 15.15 -18.65 -30.07
N ASN A 179 14.89 -18.37 -28.79
CA ASN A 179 15.17 -19.29 -27.69
C ASN A 179 14.43 -20.62 -27.87
N GLN A 180 15.18 -21.72 -27.83
CA GLN A 180 14.68 -23.06 -28.07
C GLN A 180 13.62 -23.49 -27.03
N SER A 181 13.82 -23.14 -25.75
CA SER A 181 12.86 -23.47 -24.68
C SER A 181 11.53 -22.72 -24.85
N ILE A 182 11.59 -21.45 -25.27
CA ILE A 182 10.40 -20.66 -25.58
C ILE A 182 9.61 -21.27 -26.75
N ARG A 183 10.32 -21.66 -27.82
CA ARG A 183 9.71 -22.31 -28.98
C ARG A 183 9.02 -23.62 -28.59
N ALA A 184 9.74 -24.46 -27.85
CA ALA A 184 9.23 -25.74 -27.39
C ALA A 184 7.97 -25.55 -26.51
N PHE A 185 8.03 -24.66 -25.52
CA PHE A 185 6.89 -24.38 -24.65
C PHE A 185 5.69 -23.80 -25.41
N SER A 186 5.93 -22.97 -26.42
CA SER A 186 4.83 -22.43 -27.25
C SER A 186 4.08 -23.53 -28.01
N TYR A 187 4.79 -24.58 -28.47
CA TYR A 187 4.12 -25.75 -29.08
C TYR A 187 3.37 -26.60 -28.06
N GLU A 188 3.91 -26.75 -26.86
CA GLU A 188 3.20 -27.41 -25.75
C GLU A 188 1.89 -26.71 -25.42
N ILE A 189 1.91 -25.38 -25.24
CA ILE A 189 0.70 -24.56 -25.03
C ILE A 189 -0.26 -24.71 -26.22
N GLN A 190 0.23 -24.65 -27.45
CA GLN A 190 -0.57 -24.79 -28.65
C GLN A 190 -1.26 -26.18 -28.72
N SER A 191 -0.56 -27.24 -28.36
CA SER A 191 -1.14 -28.58 -28.30
C SER A 191 -2.27 -28.66 -27.27
N PHE A 192 -2.08 -28.08 -26.09
CA PHE A 192 -3.08 -28.07 -25.03
C PHE A 192 -4.33 -27.29 -25.43
N ILE A 193 -4.18 -26.10 -26.02
CA ILE A 193 -5.31 -25.31 -26.55
C ILE A 193 -6.04 -26.13 -27.64
N SER A 194 -5.31 -26.84 -28.51
CA SER A 194 -5.92 -27.65 -29.57
C SER A 194 -6.74 -28.81 -29.00
N VAL A 195 -6.22 -29.52 -27.97
CA VAL A 195 -6.98 -30.59 -27.27
C VAL A 195 -8.25 -30.01 -26.64
N SER A 196 -8.15 -28.90 -25.91
CA SER A 196 -9.29 -28.25 -25.24
C SER A 196 -10.36 -27.75 -26.21
N ASN A 197 -9.99 -27.46 -27.44
CA ASN A 197 -10.92 -27.05 -28.53
C ASN A 197 -11.29 -28.20 -29.46
N GLY A 198 -11.01 -29.47 -29.12
CA GLY A 198 -11.40 -30.64 -29.92
C GLY A 198 -10.62 -30.84 -31.22
N ARG A 199 -9.49 -30.11 -31.42
CA ARG A 199 -8.65 -30.20 -32.64
C ARG A 199 -7.53 -31.24 -32.45
N TYR A 200 -7.90 -32.50 -32.28
CA TYR A 200 -6.97 -33.53 -31.80
C TYR A 200 -5.86 -33.87 -32.80
N GLN A 201 -6.11 -33.80 -34.11
CA GLN A 201 -5.05 -34.01 -35.12
C GLN A 201 -3.99 -32.93 -35.07
N GLU A 202 -4.42 -31.66 -34.96
CA GLU A 202 -3.48 -30.53 -34.82
C GLU A 202 -2.69 -30.62 -33.51
N ALA A 203 -3.33 -31.06 -32.43
CA ALA A 203 -2.67 -31.27 -31.14
C ALA A 203 -1.49 -32.22 -31.24
N LEU A 204 -1.66 -33.35 -31.93
CA LEU A 204 -0.58 -34.34 -32.14
C LEU A 204 0.59 -33.71 -32.94
N MET A 205 0.29 -32.95 -34.00
CA MET A 205 1.34 -32.25 -34.76
C MET A 205 2.15 -31.29 -33.90
N PHE A 206 1.49 -30.56 -32.99
CA PHE A 206 2.18 -29.61 -32.11
C PHE A 206 3.00 -30.31 -31.02
N ILE A 207 2.53 -31.43 -30.48
CA ILE A 207 3.30 -32.25 -29.53
C ILE A 207 4.59 -32.78 -30.19
N ASP A 208 4.47 -33.25 -31.42
CA ASP A 208 5.64 -33.72 -32.16
C ASP A 208 6.61 -32.59 -32.46
N SER A 209 6.07 -31.40 -32.78
CA SER A 209 6.89 -30.19 -32.93
C SER A 209 7.61 -29.79 -31.62
N ALA A 210 6.97 -29.89 -30.46
CA ALA A 210 7.60 -29.64 -29.18
C ALA A 210 8.73 -30.65 -28.88
N ALA A 211 8.51 -31.93 -29.22
CA ALA A 211 9.49 -33.01 -29.05
C ALA A 211 10.79 -32.77 -29.85
N ILE A 212 10.73 -32.15 -31.03
CA ILE A 212 11.91 -31.77 -31.82
C ILE A 212 12.84 -30.86 -31.02
N TYR A 213 12.30 -30.04 -30.11
CA TYR A 213 13.06 -29.14 -29.24
C TYR A 213 13.42 -29.78 -27.87
N GLY A 214 13.28 -31.10 -27.73
CA GLY A 214 13.71 -31.87 -26.57
C GLY A 214 12.75 -31.83 -25.38
N ILE A 215 11.49 -31.42 -25.59
CA ILE A 215 10.45 -31.45 -24.56
C ILE A 215 9.59 -32.69 -24.72
N SER A 216 9.52 -33.53 -23.67
CA SER A 216 8.60 -34.67 -23.53
C SER A 216 8.24 -34.84 -22.06
N ARG A 217 7.09 -34.36 -21.65
CA ARG A 217 6.61 -34.33 -20.27
C ARG A 217 5.38 -35.24 -20.10
N PRO A 218 5.03 -35.61 -18.88
CA PRO A 218 3.80 -36.37 -18.61
C PRO A 218 2.53 -35.70 -19.17
N LYS A 219 2.47 -34.35 -19.16
CA LYS A 219 1.39 -33.57 -19.76
C LYS A 219 1.25 -33.78 -21.26
N ASP A 220 2.37 -33.91 -22.01
CA ASP A 220 2.35 -34.18 -23.44
C ASP A 220 1.80 -35.59 -23.72
N TRP A 221 2.11 -36.56 -22.86
CA TRP A 221 1.56 -37.91 -22.97
C TRP A 221 0.04 -37.93 -22.69
N THR A 222 -0.44 -37.10 -21.75
CA THR A 222 -1.88 -36.94 -21.53
C THR A 222 -2.57 -36.37 -22.76
N ASN A 223 -2.02 -35.32 -23.35
CA ASN A 223 -2.54 -34.71 -24.56
C ASN A 223 -2.53 -35.74 -25.75
N LYS A 224 -1.46 -36.56 -25.87
CA LYS A 224 -1.41 -37.61 -26.88
C LYS A 224 -2.48 -38.70 -26.60
N ALA A 225 -2.58 -39.19 -25.37
CA ALA A 225 -3.58 -40.16 -25.00
C ALA A 225 -5.01 -39.68 -25.29
N THR A 226 -5.34 -38.46 -24.89
CA THR A 226 -6.63 -37.83 -25.14
C THR A 226 -6.89 -37.68 -26.63
N SER A 227 -5.90 -37.16 -27.38
CA SER A 227 -6.07 -36.98 -28.85
C SER A 227 -6.30 -38.29 -29.57
N TYR A 228 -5.51 -39.33 -29.27
CA TYR A 228 -5.68 -40.67 -29.87
C TYR A 228 -7.02 -41.31 -29.48
N HIS A 229 -7.48 -41.12 -28.24
CA HIS A 229 -8.79 -41.62 -27.79
C HIS A 229 -9.92 -41.05 -28.64
N TYR A 230 -9.98 -39.70 -28.76
CA TYR A 230 -11.04 -39.08 -29.55
C TYR A 230 -10.90 -39.28 -31.06
N LEU A 231 -9.70 -39.64 -31.56
CA LEU A 231 -9.50 -40.04 -32.97
C LEU A 231 -9.79 -41.53 -33.20
N GLY A 232 -10.20 -42.29 -32.15
CA GLY A 232 -10.52 -43.70 -32.24
C GLY A 232 -9.30 -44.64 -32.35
N GLN A 233 -8.07 -44.14 -32.12
CA GLN A 233 -6.83 -44.91 -32.20
C GLN A 233 -6.50 -45.50 -30.81
N LYS A 234 -7.27 -46.56 -30.45
CA LYS A 234 -7.28 -47.15 -29.10
C LYS A 234 -5.94 -47.63 -28.60
N ASP A 235 -5.17 -48.33 -29.42
CA ASP A 235 -3.86 -48.88 -28.99
C ASP A 235 -2.89 -47.77 -28.61
N SER A 236 -2.84 -46.71 -29.40
CA SER A 236 -2.00 -45.52 -29.12
C SER A 236 -2.51 -44.77 -27.87
N ALA A 237 -3.82 -44.63 -27.71
CA ALA A 237 -4.43 -44.00 -26.54
C ALA A 237 -4.06 -44.74 -25.25
N LEU A 238 -4.22 -46.08 -25.25
CA LEU A 238 -3.87 -46.95 -24.12
C LEU A 238 -2.38 -46.94 -23.79
N PHE A 239 -1.51 -46.94 -24.83
CA PHE A 239 -0.07 -46.84 -24.63
C PHE A 239 0.32 -45.56 -23.84
N TYR A 240 -0.16 -44.40 -24.28
CA TYR A 240 0.15 -43.15 -23.61
C TYR A 240 -0.56 -43.01 -22.27
N ALA A 241 -1.79 -43.50 -22.11
CA ALA A 241 -2.49 -43.49 -20.82
C ALA A 241 -1.76 -44.30 -19.76
N LYS A 242 -1.27 -45.51 -20.11
CA LYS A 242 -0.42 -46.33 -19.20
C LYS A 242 0.86 -45.57 -18.80
N LYS A 243 1.48 -44.87 -19.75
CA LYS A 243 2.68 -44.09 -19.49
C LYS A 243 2.41 -42.93 -18.52
N VAL A 244 1.27 -42.25 -18.62
CA VAL A 244 0.85 -41.21 -17.66
C VAL A 244 0.57 -41.81 -16.29
N ALA A 245 -0.16 -42.94 -16.22
CA ALA A 245 -0.52 -43.60 -14.97
C ALA A 245 0.70 -44.11 -14.19
N SER A 246 1.81 -44.45 -14.88
CA SER A 246 3.06 -44.88 -14.27
C SER A 246 4.01 -43.77 -13.89
N ALA A 247 3.71 -42.49 -14.23
CA ALA A 247 4.51 -41.34 -13.93
C ALA A 247 3.94 -40.54 -12.77
N GLU A 248 4.80 -39.79 -12.05
CA GLU A 248 4.34 -38.78 -11.12
C GLU A 248 3.68 -37.63 -11.93
N SER A 249 2.36 -37.59 -11.93
CA SER A 249 1.58 -36.59 -12.67
C SER A 249 0.45 -36.05 -11.80
N GLY A 250 0.03 -34.76 -12.09
CA GLY A 250 -1.03 -34.12 -11.34
C GLY A 250 -2.39 -34.81 -11.51
N LEU A 251 -3.33 -34.53 -10.60
CA LEU A 251 -4.66 -35.15 -10.51
C LEU A 251 -5.42 -35.13 -11.84
N GLN A 252 -5.37 -34.04 -12.59
CA GLN A 252 -6.04 -33.91 -13.89
C GLN A 252 -5.49 -34.90 -14.92
N ASN A 253 -4.16 -35.06 -14.98
CA ASN A 253 -3.52 -35.97 -15.90
C ASN A 253 -3.85 -37.42 -15.55
N LEU A 254 -3.80 -37.79 -14.27
CA LEU A 254 -4.16 -39.11 -13.75
C LEU A 254 -5.63 -39.45 -14.05
N TYR A 255 -6.54 -38.51 -13.78
CA TYR A 255 -7.96 -38.71 -14.08
C TYR A 255 -8.20 -39.00 -15.57
N SER A 256 -7.57 -38.21 -16.46
CA SER A 256 -7.67 -38.38 -17.92
C SER A 256 -7.10 -39.74 -18.33
N ALA A 257 -5.96 -40.18 -17.77
CA ALA A 257 -5.35 -41.45 -18.06
C ALA A 257 -6.27 -42.62 -17.63
N TYR A 258 -6.77 -42.60 -16.40
CA TYR A 258 -7.67 -43.66 -15.91
C TYR A 258 -9.01 -43.65 -16.62
N TYR A 259 -9.52 -42.49 -17.07
CA TYR A 259 -10.70 -42.45 -17.92
C TYR A 259 -10.50 -43.23 -19.22
N ILE A 260 -9.37 -43.05 -19.91
CA ILE A 260 -9.03 -43.77 -21.15
C ILE A 260 -8.81 -45.28 -20.88
N LEU A 261 -8.05 -45.59 -19.82
CA LEU A 261 -7.79 -46.99 -19.45
C LEU A 261 -9.07 -47.78 -19.16
N THR A 262 -10.09 -47.12 -18.59
CA THR A 262 -11.36 -47.81 -18.30
C THR A 262 -12.34 -47.87 -19.49
N ASN A 263 -12.23 -46.94 -20.44
CA ASN A 263 -13.16 -46.86 -21.58
C ASN A 263 -12.64 -47.57 -22.86
N ASP A 264 -11.33 -47.53 -23.11
CA ASP A 264 -10.73 -48.02 -24.35
C ASP A 264 -10.08 -49.40 -24.22
N ASN A 265 -10.03 -49.99 -23.02
CA ASN A 265 -9.35 -51.27 -22.82
C ASN A 265 -10.32 -52.44 -22.58
N PRO A 266 -10.83 -53.08 -23.65
CA PRO A 266 -11.77 -54.23 -23.54
C PRO A 266 -11.11 -55.52 -23.05
N LEU A 267 -9.77 -55.59 -22.96
CA LEU A 267 -8.99 -56.76 -22.62
C LEU A 267 -8.48 -56.76 -21.18
N LEU A 268 -8.86 -55.78 -20.35
CA LEU A 268 -8.52 -55.83 -18.93
C LEU A 268 -9.26 -56.99 -18.26
N GLU A 269 -8.52 -57.82 -17.52
CA GLU A 269 -9.13 -58.77 -16.60
C GLU A 269 -10.12 -58.03 -15.68
N GLN A 270 -11.24 -58.67 -15.35
CA GLN A 270 -12.34 -58.04 -14.63
C GLN A 270 -11.88 -57.36 -13.32
N ASP A 271 -10.94 -57.99 -12.58
CA ASP A 271 -10.38 -57.45 -11.34
C ASP A 271 -9.50 -56.21 -11.57
N SER A 272 -8.71 -56.20 -12.66
CA SER A 272 -7.87 -55.08 -13.06
C SER A 272 -8.71 -53.90 -13.51
N LEU A 273 -9.81 -54.15 -14.22
CA LEU A 273 -10.77 -53.09 -14.63
C LEU A 273 -11.45 -52.46 -13.40
N LEU A 274 -11.89 -53.29 -12.44
CA LEU A 274 -12.53 -52.78 -11.21
C LEU A 274 -11.58 -51.93 -10.39
N SER A 275 -10.30 -52.35 -10.27
CA SER A 275 -9.29 -51.50 -9.58
C SER A 275 -9.05 -50.16 -10.25
N HIS A 276 -8.98 -50.11 -11.58
CA HIS A 276 -8.84 -48.88 -12.34
C HIS A 276 -10.07 -47.98 -12.23
N VAL A 277 -11.28 -48.55 -12.22
CA VAL A 277 -12.55 -47.80 -12.03
C VAL A 277 -12.60 -47.20 -10.63
N ALA A 278 -12.25 -47.97 -9.59
CA ALA A 278 -12.20 -47.48 -8.23
C ALA A 278 -11.16 -46.34 -8.08
N TYR A 279 -9.94 -46.54 -8.59
CA TYR A 279 -8.90 -45.50 -8.54
C TYR A 279 -9.28 -44.23 -9.33
N ARG A 280 -9.95 -44.38 -10.48
CA ARG A 280 -10.50 -43.24 -11.21
C ARG A 280 -11.52 -42.48 -10.38
N ALA A 281 -12.38 -43.16 -9.61
CA ALA A 281 -13.36 -42.52 -8.75
C ALA A 281 -12.67 -41.74 -7.61
N ASP A 282 -11.64 -42.33 -6.98
CA ASP A 282 -10.87 -41.68 -5.92
C ASP A 282 -10.12 -40.44 -6.44
N VAL A 283 -9.43 -40.57 -7.59
CA VAL A 283 -8.74 -39.44 -8.22
C VAL A 283 -9.75 -38.36 -8.66
N GLY A 284 -10.92 -38.78 -9.17
CA GLY A 284 -12.00 -37.85 -9.56
C GLY A 284 -12.56 -37.08 -8.39
N GLU A 285 -12.76 -37.70 -7.25
CA GLU A 285 -13.21 -37.01 -6.03
C GLU A 285 -12.12 -36.08 -5.49
N ALA A 286 -10.87 -36.50 -5.46
CA ALA A 286 -9.75 -35.65 -5.09
C ALA A 286 -9.61 -34.43 -6.01
N LEU A 287 -9.76 -34.62 -7.32
CA LEU A 287 -9.76 -33.50 -8.30
C LEU A 287 -10.90 -32.56 -8.06
N LYS A 288 -12.12 -33.06 -7.81
CA LYS A 288 -13.29 -32.23 -7.50
C LYS A 288 -13.10 -31.43 -6.23
N GLN A 289 -12.57 -32.05 -5.18
CA GLN A 289 -12.23 -31.37 -3.91
C GLN A 289 -11.17 -30.28 -4.13
N TYR A 290 -10.13 -30.56 -4.91
CA TYR A 290 -9.09 -29.59 -5.25
C TYR A 290 -9.68 -28.40 -6.01
N LYS A 291 -10.46 -28.61 -7.07
CA LYS A 291 -11.13 -27.54 -7.84
C LYS A 291 -12.06 -26.70 -6.96
N SER A 292 -12.85 -27.36 -6.09
CA SER A 292 -13.69 -26.64 -5.12
C SER A 292 -12.87 -25.77 -4.16
N SER A 293 -11.71 -26.28 -3.70
CA SER A 293 -10.80 -25.51 -2.85
C SER A 293 -10.14 -24.35 -3.59
N CYS A 294 -9.83 -24.50 -4.89
CA CYS A 294 -9.35 -23.42 -5.74
C CYS A 294 -10.42 -22.33 -5.92
N LEU A 295 -11.68 -22.72 -6.12
CA LEU A 295 -12.79 -21.77 -6.20
C LEU A 295 -12.96 -20.98 -4.90
N GLN A 296 -12.94 -21.65 -3.75
CA GLN A 296 -12.97 -20.97 -2.44
C GLN A 296 -11.79 -20.03 -2.25
N ALA A 297 -10.59 -20.41 -2.67
CA ALA A 297 -9.40 -19.59 -2.62
C ALA A 297 -9.53 -18.34 -3.51
N TYR A 298 -10.09 -18.50 -4.70
CA TYR A 298 -10.42 -17.39 -5.60
C TYR A 298 -11.44 -16.43 -4.98
N GLU A 299 -12.55 -16.93 -4.46
CA GLU A 299 -13.58 -16.11 -3.79
C GLU A 299 -13.01 -15.34 -2.61
N HIS A 300 -12.17 -15.99 -1.81
CA HIS A 300 -11.44 -15.34 -0.72
C HIS A 300 -10.53 -14.22 -1.22
N MET A 301 -9.77 -14.46 -2.27
CA MET A 301 -8.91 -13.45 -2.90
C MET A 301 -9.70 -12.24 -3.39
N VAL A 302 -10.83 -12.45 -4.04
CA VAL A 302 -11.72 -11.38 -4.51
C VAL A 302 -12.25 -10.57 -3.33
N SER A 303 -12.73 -11.25 -2.27
CA SER A 303 -13.21 -10.60 -1.05
C SER A 303 -12.15 -9.73 -0.39
N VAL A 304 -10.92 -10.24 -0.22
CA VAL A 304 -9.79 -9.48 0.35
C VAL A 304 -9.50 -8.24 -0.50
N ARG A 305 -9.48 -8.36 -1.83
CA ARG A 305 -9.23 -7.22 -2.73
C ARG A 305 -10.33 -6.18 -2.67
N GLN A 306 -11.59 -6.58 -2.60
CA GLN A 306 -12.72 -5.66 -2.43
C GLN A 306 -12.63 -4.90 -1.11
N ASN A 307 -12.36 -5.60 -0.01
CA ASN A 307 -12.19 -4.99 1.31
C ASN A 307 -11.03 -3.99 1.33
N LEU A 308 -9.91 -4.30 0.66
CA LEU A 308 -8.79 -3.36 0.51
C LEU A 308 -9.16 -2.12 -0.30
N LYS A 309 -9.95 -2.25 -1.38
CA LYS A 309 -10.45 -1.11 -2.16
C LYS A 309 -11.35 -0.21 -1.30
N ILE A 310 -12.29 -0.80 -0.57
CA ILE A 310 -13.20 -0.11 0.34
C ILE A 310 -12.40 0.62 1.43
N ARG A 311 -11.45 -0.04 2.07
CA ARG A 311 -10.59 0.56 3.09
C ARG A 311 -9.78 1.75 2.55
N ARG A 312 -9.21 1.64 1.35
CA ARG A 312 -8.51 2.77 0.69
C ARG A 312 -9.45 3.95 0.42
N LEU A 313 -10.69 3.67 -0.01
CA LEU A 313 -11.70 4.70 -0.21
C LEU A 313 -12.00 5.45 1.10
N TYR A 314 -12.24 4.72 2.21
CA TYR A 314 -12.46 5.34 3.52
C TYR A 314 -11.25 6.15 3.98
N GLN A 315 -10.02 5.66 3.79
CA GLN A 315 -8.80 6.39 4.12
C GLN A 315 -8.67 7.69 3.32
N SER A 316 -9.00 7.68 2.03
CA SER A 316 -8.97 8.88 1.19
C SER A 316 -10.04 9.89 1.59
N LEU A 317 -11.27 9.43 1.88
CA LEU A 317 -12.35 10.30 2.40
C LEU A 317 -11.99 10.93 3.74
N PHE A 318 -11.42 10.14 4.66
CA PHE A 318 -10.97 10.64 5.96
C PHE A 318 -9.86 11.70 5.80
N SER A 319 -8.90 11.45 4.92
CA SER A 319 -7.83 12.41 4.60
C SER A 319 -8.37 13.71 4.02
N LEU A 320 -9.37 13.65 3.13
CA LEU A 320 -10.06 14.82 2.57
C LEU A 320 -10.82 15.61 3.66
N LEU A 321 -11.53 14.93 4.55
CA LEU A 321 -12.21 15.55 5.68
C LEU A 321 -11.21 16.26 6.60
N LEU A 322 -10.11 15.61 6.95
CA LEU A 322 -9.08 16.19 7.80
C LEU A 322 -8.43 17.42 7.15
N SER A 323 -8.14 17.38 5.85
CA SER A 323 -7.61 18.51 5.11
C SER A 323 -8.62 19.67 5.05
N GLY A 324 -9.92 19.38 4.89
CA GLY A 324 -11.00 20.38 4.93
C GLY A 324 -11.08 21.06 6.28
N ILE A 325 -11.04 20.31 7.38
CA ILE A 325 -11.02 20.86 8.75
C ILE A 325 -9.78 21.75 8.95
N LEU A 326 -8.60 21.31 8.49
CA LEU A 326 -7.36 22.09 8.58
C LEU A 326 -7.47 23.42 7.83
N LEU A 327 -8.06 23.41 6.64
CA LEU A 327 -8.29 24.64 5.84
C LEU A 327 -9.26 25.59 6.54
N ILE A 328 -10.34 25.09 7.16
CA ILE A 328 -11.27 25.90 7.92
C ILE A 328 -10.58 26.54 9.13
N VAL A 329 -9.77 25.77 9.86
CA VAL A 329 -8.98 26.28 11.00
C VAL A 329 -7.99 27.35 10.53
N LEU A 330 -7.26 27.09 9.44
CA LEU A 330 -6.33 28.05 8.85
C LEU A 330 -7.04 29.35 8.42
N TYR A 331 -8.19 29.22 7.75
CA TYR A 331 -9.02 30.35 7.36
C TYR A 331 -9.45 31.18 8.57
N TYR A 332 -9.89 30.51 9.65
CA TYR A 332 -10.25 31.21 10.90
C TYR A 332 -9.07 31.99 11.48
N PHE A 333 -7.87 31.39 11.55
CA PHE A 333 -6.67 32.07 12.03
C PHE A 333 -6.26 33.25 11.14
N VAL A 334 -6.36 33.11 9.83
CA VAL A 334 -6.10 34.21 8.88
C VAL A 334 -7.08 35.36 9.07
N GLN A 335 -8.37 35.07 9.22
CA GLN A 335 -9.40 36.09 9.48
C GLN A 335 -9.18 36.81 10.82
N LYS A 336 -8.86 36.05 11.88
CA LYS A 336 -8.53 36.59 13.19
C LYS A 336 -7.30 37.54 13.11
N SER A 337 -6.25 37.09 12.40
CA SER A 337 -5.05 37.91 12.16
C SER A 337 -5.36 39.18 11.34
N ARG A 338 -6.19 39.08 10.29
CA ARG A 338 -6.61 40.27 9.48
C ARG A 338 -7.42 41.28 10.32
N HIS A 339 -8.28 40.75 11.20
CA HIS A 339 -9.06 41.60 12.10
C HIS A 339 -8.17 42.36 13.09
N LYS A 340 -7.18 41.66 13.69
CA LYS A 340 -6.17 42.33 14.52
C LYS A 340 -5.38 43.40 13.76
N ARG A 341 -4.91 43.13 12.52
CA ARG A 341 -4.17 44.08 11.70
C ARG A 341 -5.02 45.35 11.39
N LYS A 342 -6.30 45.15 11.04
CA LYS A 342 -7.20 46.32 10.80
C LYS A 342 -7.36 47.19 12.05
N ARG A 343 -7.53 46.57 13.24
CA ARG A 343 -7.57 47.33 14.51
C ARG A 343 -6.27 48.08 14.78
N TYR A 344 -5.11 47.45 14.53
CA TYR A 344 -3.81 48.14 14.67
C TYR A 344 -3.67 49.33 13.72
N GLN A 345 -4.09 49.20 12.46
CA GLN A 345 -4.06 50.30 11.49
C GLN A 345 -4.99 51.44 11.93
N GLN A 346 -6.20 51.14 12.36
CA GLN A 346 -7.12 52.18 12.86
C GLN A 346 -6.54 52.90 14.09
N LEU A 347 -5.88 52.19 15.00
CA LEU A 347 -5.20 52.77 16.14
C LEU A 347 -4.07 53.70 15.69
N GLU A 348 -3.23 53.26 14.77
CA GLU A 348 -2.11 54.02 14.24
C GLU A 348 -2.57 55.29 13.53
N ASP A 349 -3.63 55.18 12.70
CA ASP A 349 -4.21 56.35 12.01
C ASP A 349 -4.81 57.35 12.99
N THR A 350 -5.49 56.88 14.04
CA THR A 350 -6.02 57.74 15.09
C THR A 350 -4.90 58.42 15.87
N CYS A 351 -3.84 57.70 16.23
CA CYS A 351 -2.67 58.29 16.88
C CYS A 351 -1.96 59.34 16.00
N ARG A 352 -1.82 59.07 14.70
CA ARG A 352 -1.27 60.03 13.74
C ARG A 352 -2.11 61.31 13.67
N THR A 353 -3.45 61.19 13.61
CA THR A 353 -4.37 62.33 13.57
C THR A 353 -4.22 63.16 14.83
N LEU A 354 -4.20 62.54 16.01
CA LEU A 354 -3.98 63.22 17.28
C LEU A 354 -2.62 63.94 17.34
N CYS A 355 -1.55 63.32 16.86
CA CYS A 355 -0.22 63.93 16.77
C CYS A 355 -0.22 65.14 15.80
N THR A 356 -0.99 65.07 14.71
CA THR A 356 -1.09 66.21 13.77
C THR A 356 -1.83 67.41 14.39
N TYR A 357 -2.89 67.16 15.13
CA TYR A 357 -3.59 68.20 15.87
C TYR A 357 -2.70 68.84 16.96
N SER A 358 -1.87 68.01 17.66
CA SER A 358 -0.96 68.59 18.68
C SER A 358 0.17 69.41 18.12
N ASN A 359 0.53 69.25 16.85
CA ASN A 359 1.57 70.00 16.16
C ASN A 359 1.03 71.30 15.55
N LEU A 360 -0.31 71.48 15.40
CA LEU A 360 -0.95 72.65 14.84
C LEU A 360 -1.29 73.76 15.88
N GLU A 361 -1.35 73.38 17.17
CA GLU A 361 -1.63 74.35 18.24
C GLU A 361 -0.46 74.38 19.25
N HIS A 362 0.20 75.58 19.31
CA HIS A 362 1.36 75.85 20.15
C HIS A 362 1.08 75.78 21.66
N GLU A 363 -0.18 75.69 22.10
CA GLU A 363 -0.58 75.60 23.50
C GLU A 363 -1.79 74.69 23.68
N ILE A 364 -1.57 73.40 23.99
CA ILE A 364 -2.65 72.52 24.53
C ILE A 364 -2.81 72.89 26.01
N HIS A 365 -3.81 73.77 26.29
CA HIS A 365 -4.24 74.05 27.66
C HIS A 365 -4.75 72.73 28.32
N TRP A 366 -4.53 72.56 29.63
CA TRP A 366 -5.00 71.43 30.39
C TRP A 366 -6.50 71.10 30.26
N ASN A 367 -7.34 72.14 29.92
CA ASN A 367 -8.74 71.88 29.61
C ASN A 367 -8.96 71.04 28.37
N ASP A 368 -8.04 71.07 27.41
CA ASP A 368 -8.08 70.25 26.20
C ASP A 368 -7.62 68.85 26.48
N TYR A 369 -6.81 68.67 27.55
CA TYR A 369 -6.36 67.35 27.97
C TYR A 369 -7.54 66.42 28.40
N GLN A 370 -8.52 66.97 29.14
CA GLN A 370 -9.70 66.16 29.54
C GLN A 370 -10.50 65.71 28.30
N THR A 371 -10.74 66.67 27.36
CA THR A 371 -11.41 66.37 26.07
C THR A 371 -10.64 65.29 25.29
N MET A 372 -9.32 65.37 25.28
CA MET A 372 -8.46 64.35 24.65
C MET A 372 -8.54 62.99 25.36
N CYS A 373 -8.56 62.97 26.68
CA CYS A 373 -8.74 61.77 27.49
C CYS A 373 -10.10 61.13 27.22
N ASP A 374 -11.16 61.92 27.19
CA ASP A 374 -12.52 61.44 26.92
C ASP A 374 -12.63 60.85 25.50
N PHE A 375 -12.01 61.51 24.52
CA PHE A 375 -11.92 61.01 23.15
C PHE A 375 -11.14 59.69 23.06
N ILE A 376 -9.99 59.57 23.73
CA ILE A 376 -9.18 58.36 23.79
C ILE A 376 -9.93 57.26 24.51
N ASP A 377 -10.59 57.55 25.60
CA ASP A 377 -11.38 56.57 26.37
C ASP A 377 -12.54 56.02 25.55
N LEU A 378 -13.24 56.90 24.82
CA LEU A 378 -14.31 56.50 23.92
C LEU A 378 -13.82 55.63 22.74
N LYS A 379 -12.65 55.92 22.17
CA LYS A 379 -12.11 55.25 20.99
C LYS A 379 -11.36 53.95 21.31
N PHE A 380 -10.81 53.84 22.52
CA PHE A 380 -9.90 52.76 22.90
C PHE A 380 -10.41 51.92 24.09
N ASP A 381 -11.70 51.62 24.08
CA ASP A 381 -12.31 50.68 25.02
C ASP A 381 -12.06 51.06 26.49
N HIS A 382 -12.25 52.31 26.80
CA HIS A 382 -12.15 52.90 28.14
C HIS A 382 -10.79 52.64 28.81
N ILE A 383 -9.71 52.79 28.08
CA ILE A 383 -8.33 52.53 28.54
C ILE A 383 -7.96 53.39 29.76
N ILE A 384 -8.39 54.66 29.76
CA ILE A 384 -8.10 55.59 30.85
C ILE A 384 -8.84 55.19 32.09
N THR A 385 -10.10 54.82 31.97
CA THR A 385 -10.90 54.28 33.06
C THR A 385 -10.27 52.97 33.62
N LYS A 386 -9.81 52.09 32.74
CA LYS A 386 -9.07 50.86 33.15
C LYS A 386 -7.76 51.17 33.85
N LEU A 387 -6.99 52.16 33.38
CA LEU A 387 -5.76 52.58 34.04
C LEU A 387 -5.99 53.20 35.41
N GLN A 388 -7.07 54.00 35.58
CA GLN A 388 -7.46 54.59 36.84
C GLN A 388 -7.87 53.55 37.91
N THR A 389 -8.31 52.35 37.49
CA THR A 389 -8.60 51.25 38.42
C THR A 389 -7.34 50.61 39.01
N ILE A 390 -6.16 50.86 38.43
CA ILE A 390 -4.88 50.38 38.95
C ILE A 390 -4.48 51.26 40.13
N THR A 391 -4.66 50.78 41.32
CA THR A 391 -4.48 51.51 42.58
C THR A 391 -3.07 52.12 42.80
N THR A 392 -2.08 51.64 42.09
CA THR A 392 -0.68 52.09 42.18
C THR A 392 -0.37 53.29 41.29
N LEU A 393 -1.26 53.63 40.31
CA LEU A 393 -1.08 54.73 39.38
C LEU A 393 -1.74 56.02 39.92
N LYS A 394 -0.99 57.09 39.94
CA LYS A 394 -1.50 58.45 40.27
C LYS A 394 -1.98 59.08 38.96
N GLU A 395 -2.77 60.18 39.07
CA GLU A 395 -3.26 60.92 37.94
C GLU A 395 -2.17 61.35 36.93
N LEU A 396 -1.00 61.76 37.45
CA LEU A 396 0.16 62.10 36.65
C LEU A 396 0.68 60.92 35.85
N ASP A 397 0.66 59.68 36.46
CA ASP A 397 1.12 58.48 35.84
C ASP A 397 0.17 58.08 34.67
N VAL A 398 -1.15 58.22 34.89
CA VAL A 398 -2.18 57.95 33.85
C VAL A 398 -2.00 58.94 32.69
N ARG A 399 -1.76 60.23 32.97
CA ARG A 399 -1.50 61.23 31.93
C ARG A 399 -0.27 60.86 31.08
N LEU A 400 0.80 60.42 31.73
CA LEU A 400 1.99 59.95 31.03
C LEU A 400 1.68 58.75 30.14
N CYS A 401 0.92 57.77 30.68
CA CYS A 401 0.51 56.60 29.93
C CYS A 401 -0.26 56.94 28.67
N VAL A 402 -1.18 57.86 28.74
CA VAL A 402 -1.96 58.36 27.58
C VAL A 402 -1.06 58.97 26.52
N LEU A 403 -0.13 59.87 26.90
CA LEU A 403 0.79 60.52 25.98
C LEU A 403 1.80 59.54 25.34
N VAL A 404 2.21 58.52 26.08
CA VAL A 404 3.04 57.40 25.57
C VAL A 404 2.25 56.53 24.60
N LEU A 405 0.97 56.24 24.90
CA LEU A 405 0.09 55.45 24.03
C LEU A 405 -0.07 56.13 22.66
N ILE A 406 -0.31 57.42 22.63
CA ILE A 406 -0.42 58.25 21.41
C ILE A 406 0.89 58.21 20.60
N GLY A 407 2.01 57.83 21.22
CA GLY A 407 3.30 57.72 20.53
C GLY A 407 4.10 59.01 20.46
N LEU A 408 3.77 60.01 21.30
CA LEU A 408 4.52 61.27 21.36
C LEU A 408 5.97 61.01 21.78
N PRO A 409 6.94 61.70 21.17
CA PRO A 409 8.34 61.62 21.57
C PRO A 409 8.53 62.24 22.96
N SER A 410 9.51 61.71 23.70
CA SER A 410 9.75 62.16 25.09
C SER A 410 9.97 63.65 25.23
N LYS A 411 10.47 64.33 24.19
CA LYS A 411 10.62 65.79 24.17
C LYS A 411 9.27 66.49 24.16
N ALA A 412 8.32 66.07 23.29
CA ALA A 412 6.98 66.62 23.24
C ALA A 412 6.19 66.36 24.54
N ILE A 413 6.33 65.15 25.11
CA ILE A 413 5.74 64.82 26.41
C ILE A 413 6.29 65.71 27.52
N ALA A 414 7.58 66.04 27.47
CA ALA A 414 8.22 66.90 28.44
C ALA A 414 7.68 68.36 28.38
N GLU A 415 7.50 68.91 27.17
CA GLU A 415 6.93 70.17 26.94
C GLU A 415 5.47 70.25 27.43
N MET A 416 4.65 69.28 27.06
CA MET A 416 3.23 69.17 27.46
C MET A 416 3.02 68.98 28.95
N MET A 417 3.91 68.28 29.64
CA MET A 417 3.81 68.04 31.08
C MET A 417 4.60 69.03 31.93
N HIS A 418 5.25 70.06 31.31
CA HIS A 418 6.10 71.05 31.93
C HIS A 418 7.25 70.44 32.73
N TYR A 419 7.86 69.34 32.25
CA TYR A 419 8.99 68.65 32.82
C TYR A 419 10.22 68.71 31.89
N SER A 420 11.40 68.40 32.42
CA SER A 420 12.56 68.21 31.57
C SER A 420 12.48 66.85 30.88
N PRO A 421 13.02 66.67 29.64
CA PRO A 421 13.04 65.38 28.97
C PRO A 421 13.68 64.22 29.81
N LYS A 422 14.69 64.61 30.65
CA LYS A 422 15.34 63.65 31.58
C LYS A 422 14.39 63.26 32.73
N SER A 423 13.51 64.17 33.17
CA SER A 423 12.52 63.85 34.20
C SER A 423 11.43 62.94 33.66
N ILE A 424 10.98 63.16 32.38
CA ILE A 424 10.03 62.24 31.72
C ILE A 424 10.59 60.81 31.62
N GLY A 425 11.87 60.66 31.31
CA GLY A 425 12.51 59.33 31.31
C GLY A 425 12.41 58.61 32.67
N ARG A 426 12.65 59.36 33.76
CA ARG A 426 12.52 58.81 35.11
C ARG A 426 11.07 58.51 35.49
N ILE A 427 10.13 59.35 35.11
CA ILE A 427 8.71 59.12 35.37
C ILE A 427 8.22 57.90 34.58
N LYS A 428 8.64 57.71 33.33
CA LYS A 428 8.36 56.52 32.52
C LYS A 428 8.83 55.25 33.19
N GLU A 429 10.08 55.22 33.68
CA GLU A 429 10.66 54.12 34.40
C GLU A 429 9.88 53.80 35.68
N ASN A 430 9.53 54.85 36.44
CA ASN A 430 8.75 54.72 37.67
C ASN A 430 7.35 54.15 37.44
N VAL A 431 6.67 54.59 36.39
CA VAL A 431 5.37 54.04 35.98
C VAL A 431 5.49 52.62 35.54
N ALA A 432 6.51 52.33 34.74
CA ALA A 432 6.76 50.94 34.29
C ALA A 432 7.03 49.99 35.46
N ASN A 433 7.84 50.43 36.44
CA ASN A 433 8.11 49.67 37.67
C ASN A 433 6.84 49.41 38.49
N LYS A 434 5.93 50.40 38.59
CA LYS A 434 4.63 50.23 39.24
C LYS A 434 3.71 49.20 38.53
N LEU A 435 3.89 49.02 37.22
CA LEU A 435 3.19 48.06 36.38
C LEU A 435 3.94 46.71 36.26
N GLY A 436 5.13 46.57 36.89
CA GLY A 436 5.93 45.35 36.83
C GLY A 436 6.58 45.08 35.47
N ILE A 437 6.86 46.16 34.66
CA ILE A 437 7.42 46.08 33.31
C ILE A 437 8.65 47.00 33.16
N HIS A 438 9.41 46.84 32.07
CA HIS A 438 10.50 47.74 31.71
C HIS A 438 9.99 48.98 31.00
N GLY A 439 10.61 50.17 31.19
CA GLY A 439 10.16 51.46 30.63
C GLY A 439 10.00 51.45 29.09
N SER A 440 10.83 50.70 28.38
CA SER A 440 10.71 50.52 26.93
C SER A 440 9.46 49.73 26.50
N GLN A 441 8.86 48.94 27.40
CA GLN A 441 7.70 48.10 27.14
C GLN A 441 6.37 48.81 27.47
N LEU A 442 6.40 50.01 28.02
CA LEU A 442 5.21 50.72 28.50
C LEU A 442 4.13 50.88 27.45
N ARG A 443 4.48 51.28 26.22
CA ARG A 443 3.53 51.39 25.11
C ARG A 443 2.92 50.03 24.73
N GLY A 444 3.76 48.99 24.63
CA GLY A 444 3.30 47.62 24.32
C GLY A 444 2.35 47.06 25.39
N TYR A 445 2.62 47.34 26.63
CA TYR A 445 1.75 46.94 27.74
C TYR A 445 0.39 47.63 27.69
N MET A 446 0.36 48.97 27.35
CA MET A 446 -0.91 49.66 27.13
C MET A 446 -1.72 49.05 26.00
N LEU A 447 -1.09 48.71 24.90
CA LEU A 447 -1.73 48.00 23.79
C LEU A 447 -2.28 46.65 24.20
N GLN A 448 -1.56 45.91 25.04
CA GLN A 448 -1.99 44.61 25.56
C GLN A 448 -3.24 44.73 26.48
N ILE A 449 -3.32 45.78 27.34
CA ILE A 449 -4.50 46.04 28.16
C ILE A 449 -5.73 46.35 27.29
N MET A 450 -5.54 46.93 26.11
CA MET A 450 -6.60 47.17 25.13
C MET A 450 -6.98 45.92 24.29
N GLY A 451 -6.30 44.77 24.52
CA GLY A 451 -6.57 43.55 23.78
C GLY A 451 -5.95 43.49 22.36
N PHE A 452 -4.88 44.26 22.12
CA PHE A 452 -4.06 44.27 20.89
C PHE A 452 -2.81 43.38 20.99
#